data_7b4dce6d01be2cb475587228a321de09
#
_entry.id   7b4dce6d01be2cb475587228a321de09
#
_cell.length_a   1.000
_cell.length_b   1.000
_cell.length_c   1.000
_cell.angle_alpha   90.00
_cell.angle_beta   90.00
_cell.angle_gamma   90.00
#
_symmetry.space_group_name_H-M   'P 1'
#
loop_
_entity.id
_entity.type
_entity.pdbx_description
1 polymer ?
#
loop_
_entity_poly.entity_id
_entity_poly.type
_entity_poly.pdbx_seq_one_letter_code
_entity_poly.pdbx_strand_id
1 'polypeptide(L)'
;MLGRRLVRRFRVRGDRVVGLVRSPEGAQKVRELGGEPRQASLFDAEALAWAADGCDVVIHAASAIPVRTRVRPQDWAMNDRIRQEGTRALTTCAARIGARCYVQQSVVWVISPPDDRFFDEETPPCPDLPSRSALDGELIAREAGEAHGFATAVLRCGWFYGADAAHTRQIGEGLRRRRIPVIGDGQARWGLLHLDDAADAFVTAAVAARSGCWHVVDDEPARVQEVLTYWADRLNAPRPFHVPVWLARLVAGSHAVTFFTRSTCTSNTRFGRETGWRPRYPTFREGIDQIVATWASTAP
;
A
#
# COMPACT_ATOMS: atom_id res chain seq x y z
N MET A 1 5.43 -2.21 -8.11
CA MET A 1 5.97 -2.06 -6.75
C MET A 1 5.66 -3.29 -5.90
N LEU A 2 4.57 -3.36 -5.15
CA LEU A 2 4.25 -4.46 -4.24
C LEU A 2 4.14 -5.82 -4.94
N GLY A 3 3.38 -5.94 -6.02
CA GLY A 3 3.18 -7.22 -6.72
C GLY A 3 4.47 -7.94 -7.12
N ARG A 4 5.50 -7.22 -7.59
CA ARG A 4 6.81 -7.83 -7.91
C ARG A 4 7.51 -8.42 -6.69
N ARG A 5 7.38 -7.76 -5.54
CA ARG A 5 7.91 -8.25 -4.27
C ARG A 5 7.16 -9.49 -3.81
N LEU A 6 5.84 -9.51 -3.95
CA LEU A 6 5.02 -10.68 -3.63
C LEU A 6 5.45 -11.89 -4.46
N VAL A 7 5.57 -11.74 -5.81
CA VAL A 7 6.05 -12.84 -6.66
C VAL A 7 7.39 -13.37 -6.14
N ARG A 8 8.36 -12.49 -5.89
CA ARG A 8 9.68 -12.89 -5.41
C ARG A 8 9.62 -13.58 -4.04
N ARG A 9 8.86 -13.04 -3.07
CA ARG A 9 8.77 -13.59 -1.72
C ARG A 9 8.16 -14.99 -1.72
N PHE A 10 7.04 -15.17 -2.40
CA PHE A 10 6.41 -16.51 -2.51
C PHE A 10 7.30 -17.49 -3.26
N ARG A 11 7.98 -17.08 -4.33
CA ARG A 11 8.93 -17.95 -5.04
C ARG A 11 10.11 -18.40 -4.17
N VAL A 12 10.68 -17.49 -3.37
CA VAL A 12 11.74 -17.83 -2.41
C VAL A 12 11.26 -18.85 -1.36
N ARG A 13 9.97 -18.83 -1.02
CA ARG A 13 9.35 -19.86 -0.15
C ARG A 13 9.15 -21.20 -0.83
N GLY A 14 9.27 -21.30 -2.14
CA GLY A 14 8.97 -22.48 -2.93
C GLY A 14 7.54 -22.58 -3.46
N ASP A 15 6.71 -21.54 -3.24
CA ASP A 15 5.32 -21.54 -3.72
C ASP A 15 5.25 -21.38 -5.26
N ARG A 16 4.25 -21.99 -5.90
CA ARG A 16 3.86 -21.66 -7.27
C ARG A 16 3.15 -20.30 -7.27
N VAL A 17 3.57 -19.37 -8.12
CA VAL A 17 3.02 -18.02 -8.15
C VAL A 17 2.48 -17.68 -9.52
N VAL A 18 1.20 -17.41 -9.60
CA VAL A 18 0.53 -16.87 -10.80
C VAL A 18 0.43 -15.35 -10.66
N GLY A 19 1.01 -14.63 -11.62
CA GLY A 19 0.94 -13.17 -11.68
C GLY A 19 -0.02 -12.70 -12.76
N LEU A 20 -1.11 -12.02 -12.37
CA LEU A 20 -2.02 -11.39 -13.31
C LEU A 20 -1.33 -10.18 -13.98
N VAL A 21 -1.29 -10.17 -15.30
CA VAL A 21 -0.63 -9.13 -16.08
C VAL A 21 -1.53 -8.56 -17.17
N ARG A 22 -1.24 -7.31 -17.58
CA ARG A 22 -1.99 -6.61 -18.62
C ARG A 22 -1.18 -6.37 -19.89
N SER A 23 0.14 -6.57 -19.83
CA SER A 23 1.03 -6.28 -20.95
C SER A 23 2.14 -7.32 -21.07
N PRO A 24 2.75 -7.45 -22.25
CA PRO A 24 3.91 -8.31 -22.49
C PRO A 24 5.09 -8.00 -21.56
N GLU A 25 5.35 -6.71 -21.28
CA GLU A 25 6.43 -6.27 -20.39
C GLU A 25 6.15 -6.70 -18.94
N GLY A 26 4.87 -6.64 -18.53
CA GLY A 26 4.42 -7.17 -17.24
C GLY A 26 4.65 -8.67 -17.14
N ALA A 27 4.32 -9.41 -18.20
CA ALA A 27 4.53 -10.84 -18.28
C ALA A 27 6.02 -11.22 -18.20
N GLN A 28 6.87 -10.49 -18.92
CA GLN A 28 8.31 -10.70 -18.84
C GLN A 28 8.86 -10.50 -17.43
N LYS A 29 8.45 -9.42 -16.73
CA LYS A 29 8.85 -9.17 -15.34
C LYS A 29 8.42 -10.26 -14.37
N VAL A 30 7.22 -10.84 -14.56
CA VAL A 30 6.75 -11.96 -13.73
C VAL A 30 7.61 -13.20 -13.97
N ARG A 31 7.96 -13.53 -15.24
CA ARG A 31 8.85 -14.66 -15.55
C ARG A 31 10.24 -14.48 -14.95
N GLU A 32 10.84 -13.30 -15.07
CA GLU A 32 12.15 -12.97 -14.50
C GLU A 32 12.21 -13.17 -12.97
N LEU A 33 11.07 -13.03 -12.32
CA LEU A 33 10.93 -13.27 -10.88
C LEU A 33 10.55 -14.74 -10.55
N GLY A 34 10.49 -15.61 -11.56
CA GLY A 34 10.16 -17.03 -11.42
C GLY A 34 8.67 -17.33 -11.29
N GLY A 35 7.78 -16.35 -11.53
CA GLY A 35 6.34 -16.55 -11.52
C GLY A 35 5.78 -16.92 -12.90
N GLU A 36 4.53 -17.38 -12.92
CA GLU A 36 3.76 -17.70 -14.13
C GLU A 36 2.87 -16.50 -14.50
N PRO A 37 3.13 -15.77 -15.59
CA PRO A 37 2.22 -14.71 -16.00
C PRO A 37 0.96 -15.27 -16.62
N ARG A 38 -0.19 -14.77 -16.23
CA ARG A 38 -1.49 -15.01 -16.83
C ARG A 38 -2.14 -13.70 -17.23
N GLN A 39 -2.75 -13.67 -18.41
CA GLN A 39 -3.45 -12.49 -18.89
C GLN A 39 -4.95 -12.70 -18.75
N ALA A 40 -5.59 -11.87 -17.92
CA ALA A 40 -7.03 -11.79 -17.77
C ALA A 40 -7.42 -10.37 -17.36
N SER A 41 -8.67 -10.01 -17.60
CA SER A 41 -9.24 -8.77 -17.07
C SER A 41 -9.46 -8.91 -15.57
N LEU A 42 -9.04 -7.91 -14.79
CA LEU A 42 -9.34 -7.87 -13.35
C LEU A 42 -10.84 -7.82 -13.03
N PHE A 43 -11.66 -7.50 -14.03
CA PHE A 43 -13.11 -7.33 -13.89
C PHE A 43 -13.92 -8.53 -14.43
N ASP A 44 -13.24 -9.59 -14.85
CA ASP A 44 -13.84 -10.80 -15.39
C ASP A 44 -13.55 -12.00 -14.48
N ALA A 45 -14.53 -12.34 -13.64
CA ALA A 45 -14.37 -13.39 -12.63
C ALA A 45 -14.16 -14.79 -13.25
N GLU A 46 -14.67 -15.04 -14.45
CA GLU A 46 -14.51 -16.32 -15.13
C GLU A 46 -13.10 -16.48 -15.70
N ALA A 47 -12.63 -15.46 -16.41
CA ALA A 47 -11.25 -15.41 -16.90
C ALA A 47 -10.22 -15.45 -15.75
N LEU A 48 -10.54 -14.80 -14.62
CA LEU A 48 -9.70 -14.85 -13.41
C LEU A 48 -9.66 -16.25 -12.80
N ALA A 49 -10.80 -16.95 -12.70
CA ALA A 49 -10.86 -18.32 -12.17
C ALA A 49 -10.04 -19.28 -13.05
N TRP A 50 -10.15 -19.16 -14.38
CA TRP A 50 -9.32 -19.93 -15.29
C TRP A 50 -7.82 -19.61 -15.14
N ALA A 51 -7.49 -18.33 -15.01
CA ALA A 51 -6.09 -17.89 -14.83
C ALA A 51 -5.49 -18.35 -13.49
N ALA A 52 -6.31 -18.46 -12.45
CA ALA A 52 -5.91 -18.83 -11.09
C ALA A 52 -6.09 -20.33 -10.79
N ASP A 53 -6.36 -21.16 -11.81
CA ASP A 53 -6.54 -22.60 -11.63
C ASP A 53 -5.36 -23.24 -10.88
N GLY A 54 -5.69 -24.04 -9.87
CA GLY A 54 -4.73 -24.68 -8.97
C GLY A 54 -4.07 -23.73 -7.96
N CYS A 55 -4.55 -22.50 -7.79
CA CYS A 55 -4.14 -21.60 -6.72
C CYS A 55 -5.07 -21.77 -5.51
N ASP A 56 -4.51 -21.77 -4.31
CA ASP A 56 -5.22 -21.86 -3.04
C ASP A 56 -5.27 -20.55 -2.25
N VAL A 57 -4.59 -19.51 -2.74
CA VAL A 57 -4.58 -18.15 -2.16
C VAL A 57 -4.75 -17.12 -3.27
N VAL A 58 -5.64 -16.17 -3.05
CA VAL A 58 -5.84 -15.01 -3.94
C VAL A 58 -5.41 -13.73 -3.21
N ILE A 59 -4.56 -12.92 -3.86
CA ILE A 59 -4.07 -11.66 -3.28
C ILE A 59 -4.43 -10.49 -4.17
N HIS A 60 -5.22 -9.56 -3.65
CA HIS A 60 -5.57 -8.32 -4.32
C HIS A 60 -4.67 -7.17 -3.85
N ALA A 61 -3.60 -6.91 -4.59
CA ALA A 61 -2.66 -5.80 -4.35
C ALA A 61 -2.66 -4.78 -5.51
N ALA A 62 -3.69 -4.80 -6.36
CA ALA A 62 -3.82 -3.87 -7.47
C ALA A 62 -4.40 -2.53 -7.03
N SER A 63 -3.86 -1.44 -7.58
CA SER A 63 -4.36 -0.08 -7.39
C SER A 63 -4.03 0.79 -8.60
N ALA A 64 -4.76 1.89 -8.77
CA ALA A 64 -4.51 2.91 -9.78
C ALA A 64 -4.60 4.32 -9.14
N ILE A 65 -3.75 4.55 -8.14
CA ILE A 65 -3.70 5.83 -7.44
C ILE A 65 -3.24 6.92 -8.41
N PRO A 66 -3.98 8.05 -8.55
CA PRO A 66 -3.59 9.14 -9.42
C PRO A 66 -2.25 9.76 -9.01
N VAL A 67 -1.35 9.96 -9.98
CA VAL A 67 0.01 10.52 -9.76
C VAL A 67 0.15 11.97 -10.23
N ARG A 68 -0.97 12.68 -10.44
CA ARG A 68 -0.99 14.07 -10.91
C ARG A 68 -0.83 15.05 -9.76
N THR A 69 -0.24 16.23 -10.01
CA THR A 69 -0.10 17.29 -9.00
C THR A 69 -1.45 17.82 -8.50
N ARG A 70 -2.42 17.95 -9.41
CA ARG A 70 -3.81 18.32 -9.08
C ARG A 70 -4.73 17.18 -9.45
N VAL A 71 -5.15 16.42 -8.45
CA VAL A 71 -6.08 15.28 -8.59
C VAL A 71 -7.52 15.80 -8.51
N ARG A 72 -8.35 15.43 -9.49
CA ARG A 72 -9.79 15.68 -9.53
C ARG A 72 -10.54 14.42 -9.06
N PRO A 73 -11.79 14.55 -8.57
CA PRO A 73 -12.59 13.39 -8.18
C PRO A 73 -12.67 12.29 -9.26
N GLN A 74 -12.82 12.67 -10.51
CA GLN A 74 -12.88 11.74 -11.64
C GLN A 74 -11.58 10.97 -11.91
N ASP A 75 -10.44 11.47 -11.47
CA ASP A 75 -9.16 10.79 -11.64
C ASP A 75 -9.07 9.53 -10.76
N TRP A 76 -9.91 9.42 -9.73
CA TRP A 76 -10.03 8.24 -8.85
C TRP A 76 -10.87 7.10 -9.44
N ALA A 77 -11.70 7.36 -10.47
CA ALA A 77 -12.67 6.40 -11.00
C ALA A 77 -12.08 5.02 -11.31
N MET A 78 -10.88 4.95 -11.90
CA MET A 78 -10.24 3.66 -12.16
C MET A 78 -9.77 2.97 -10.89
N ASN A 79 -9.27 3.72 -9.90
CA ASN A 79 -8.88 3.17 -8.61
C ASN A 79 -10.09 2.63 -7.84
N ASP A 80 -11.20 3.37 -7.86
CA ASP A 80 -12.47 2.97 -7.24
C ASP A 80 -13.02 1.71 -7.91
N ARG A 81 -13.00 1.66 -9.23
CA ARG A 81 -13.39 0.49 -10.01
C ARG A 81 -12.56 -0.76 -9.65
N ILE A 82 -11.22 -0.61 -9.56
CA ILE A 82 -10.33 -1.69 -9.15
C ILE A 82 -10.69 -2.20 -7.75
N ARG A 83 -10.92 -1.28 -6.80
CA ARG A 83 -11.22 -1.62 -5.41
C ARG A 83 -12.60 -2.24 -5.23
N GLN A 84 -13.59 -1.85 -6.02
CA GLN A 84 -14.96 -2.36 -5.92
C GLN A 84 -15.21 -3.54 -6.87
N GLU A 85 -15.19 -3.30 -8.21
CA GLU A 85 -15.46 -4.35 -9.21
C GLU A 85 -14.36 -5.42 -9.23
N GLY A 86 -13.07 -4.99 -9.15
CA GLY A 86 -11.95 -5.92 -9.09
C GLY A 86 -11.99 -6.81 -7.85
N THR A 87 -12.40 -6.28 -6.69
CA THR A 87 -12.59 -7.10 -5.48
C THR A 87 -13.73 -8.11 -5.68
N ARG A 88 -14.90 -7.70 -6.22
CA ARG A 88 -15.99 -8.62 -6.50
C ARG A 88 -15.55 -9.75 -7.44
N ALA A 89 -14.86 -9.43 -8.52
CA ALA A 89 -14.39 -10.42 -9.47
C ALA A 89 -13.37 -11.39 -8.87
N LEU A 90 -12.43 -10.88 -8.07
CA LEU A 90 -11.40 -11.71 -7.42
C LEU A 90 -11.97 -12.57 -6.27
N THR A 91 -12.94 -12.08 -5.52
CA THR A 91 -13.61 -12.90 -4.48
C THR A 91 -14.48 -13.98 -5.09
N THR A 92 -15.18 -13.68 -6.21
CA THR A 92 -15.89 -14.69 -7.00
C THR A 92 -14.92 -15.73 -7.58
N CYS A 93 -13.76 -15.29 -8.08
CA CYS A 93 -12.69 -16.19 -8.50
C CYS A 93 -12.23 -17.07 -7.34
N ALA A 94 -11.94 -16.49 -6.16
CA ALA A 94 -11.52 -17.23 -4.97
C ALA A 94 -12.51 -18.33 -4.57
N ALA A 95 -13.82 -18.02 -4.58
CA ALA A 95 -14.87 -18.98 -4.32
C ALA A 95 -14.89 -20.13 -5.36
N ARG A 96 -14.77 -19.79 -6.65
CA ARG A 96 -14.82 -20.79 -7.76
C ARG A 96 -13.65 -21.76 -7.74
N ILE A 97 -12.45 -21.30 -7.41
CA ILE A 97 -11.24 -22.15 -7.34
C ILE A 97 -11.09 -22.87 -6.01
N GLY A 98 -12.00 -22.67 -5.05
CA GLY A 98 -11.89 -23.23 -3.69
C GLY A 98 -10.72 -22.69 -2.92
N ALA A 99 -10.39 -21.40 -3.08
CA ALA A 99 -9.29 -20.78 -2.36
C ALA A 99 -9.49 -20.86 -0.83
N ARG A 100 -8.43 -21.18 -0.07
CA ARG A 100 -8.49 -21.20 1.38
C ARG A 100 -8.37 -19.79 2.00
N CYS A 101 -7.78 -18.84 1.25
CA CYS A 101 -7.53 -17.50 1.76
C CYS A 101 -7.59 -16.44 0.64
N TYR A 102 -8.20 -15.32 0.96
CA TYR A 102 -8.17 -14.09 0.18
C TYR A 102 -7.52 -12.99 0.98
N VAL A 103 -6.50 -12.31 0.41
CA VAL A 103 -5.80 -11.19 1.07
C VAL A 103 -6.09 -9.90 0.33
N GLN A 104 -6.70 -8.94 1.03
CA GLN A 104 -7.10 -7.63 0.52
C GLN A 104 -6.13 -6.55 0.97
N GLN A 105 -5.52 -5.84 0.03
CA GLN A 105 -4.86 -4.57 0.34
C GLN A 105 -5.91 -3.48 0.62
N SER A 106 -5.77 -2.81 1.75
CA SER A 106 -6.48 -1.60 2.11
C SER A 106 -5.50 -0.54 2.62
N VAL A 107 -6.00 0.53 3.23
CA VAL A 107 -5.20 1.67 3.67
C VAL A 107 -5.66 2.14 5.06
N VAL A 108 -4.72 2.53 5.95
CA VAL A 108 -5.05 2.96 7.32
C VAL A 108 -5.94 4.21 7.37
N TRP A 109 -5.87 5.05 6.35
CA TRP A 109 -6.67 6.29 6.32
C TRP A 109 -8.15 6.11 5.97
N VAL A 110 -8.66 4.87 5.88
CA VAL A 110 -10.11 4.61 5.97
C VAL A 110 -10.67 4.97 7.35
N ILE A 111 -9.82 5.03 8.38
CA ILE A 111 -10.17 5.43 9.74
C ILE A 111 -9.69 6.84 10.08
N SER A 112 -8.57 7.30 9.54
CA SER A 112 -7.85 8.52 9.90
C SER A 112 -8.75 9.64 10.43
N PRO A 113 -8.88 9.83 11.75
CA PRO A 113 -9.73 10.86 12.34
C PRO A 113 -9.19 12.26 12.01
N PRO A 114 -10.02 13.32 12.10
CA PRO A 114 -9.60 14.68 11.79
C PRO A 114 -8.65 15.28 12.82
N ASP A 115 -8.59 14.72 14.01
CA ASP A 115 -7.65 15.04 15.08
C ASP A 115 -6.45 14.08 15.01
N ASP A 116 -5.30 14.50 15.52
CA ASP A 116 -4.05 13.71 15.50
C ASP A 116 -4.01 12.59 16.54
N ARG A 117 -5.17 12.17 17.08
CA ARG A 117 -5.23 11.10 18.06
C ARG A 117 -4.82 9.77 17.46
N PHE A 118 -4.31 8.90 18.32
CA PHE A 118 -4.07 7.51 18.00
C PHE A 118 -5.40 6.78 17.69
N PHE A 119 -5.38 5.91 16.70
CA PHE A 119 -6.50 5.03 16.34
C PHE A 119 -6.03 3.61 16.09
N ASP A 120 -6.92 2.66 16.25
CA ASP A 120 -6.69 1.23 16.05
C ASP A 120 -7.77 0.61 15.16
N GLU A 121 -7.76 -0.71 15.03
CA GLU A 121 -8.70 -1.46 14.20
C GLU A 121 -10.14 -1.45 14.72
N GLU A 122 -10.35 -1.11 16.01
CA GLU A 122 -11.68 -0.99 16.65
C GLU A 122 -12.29 0.41 16.44
N THR A 123 -11.48 1.38 16.02
CA THR A 123 -11.94 2.74 15.75
C THR A 123 -12.86 2.76 14.52
N PRO A 124 -14.06 3.35 14.63
CA PRO A 124 -15.01 3.39 13.51
C PRO A 124 -14.43 4.05 12.27
N PRO A 125 -14.66 3.49 11.06
CA PRO A 125 -14.21 4.09 9.81
C PRO A 125 -14.77 5.49 9.57
N CYS A 126 -13.92 6.39 9.09
CA CYS A 126 -14.27 7.76 8.70
C CYS A 126 -13.62 8.07 7.32
N PRO A 127 -14.02 7.36 6.25
CA PRO A 127 -13.36 7.48 4.95
C PRO A 127 -13.67 8.81 4.28
N ASP A 128 -12.64 9.42 3.71
CA ASP A 128 -12.78 10.51 2.75
C ASP A 128 -12.98 9.98 1.31
N LEU A 129 -13.10 10.89 0.34
CA LEU A 129 -13.31 10.51 -1.07
C LEU A 129 -12.27 9.49 -1.58
N PRO A 130 -10.93 9.67 -1.39
CA PRO A 130 -9.93 8.73 -1.86
C PRO A 130 -9.93 7.37 -1.16
N SER A 131 -10.46 7.26 0.04
CA SER A 131 -10.42 6.03 0.85
C SER A 131 -11.76 5.29 0.94
N ARG A 132 -12.87 5.91 0.51
CA ARG A 132 -14.19 5.27 0.53
C ARG A 132 -14.22 3.95 -0.22
N SER A 133 -13.72 3.92 -1.44
CA SER A 133 -13.66 2.68 -2.24
C SER A 133 -12.79 1.59 -1.63
N ALA A 134 -11.81 1.95 -0.79
CA ALA A 134 -11.03 0.96 -0.04
C ALA A 134 -11.89 0.30 1.03
N LEU A 135 -12.68 1.08 1.77
CA LEU A 135 -13.65 0.53 2.73
C LEU A 135 -14.70 -0.35 2.05
N ASP A 136 -15.23 0.09 0.90
CA ASP A 136 -16.18 -0.74 0.12
C ASP A 136 -15.55 -2.10 -0.28
N GLY A 137 -14.28 -2.09 -0.72
CA GLY A 137 -13.55 -3.31 -1.03
C GLY A 137 -13.34 -4.23 0.20
N GLU A 138 -13.09 -3.66 1.38
CA GLU A 138 -13.00 -4.43 2.63
C GLU A 138 -14.33 -5.14 2.95
N LEU A 139 -15.46 -4.43 2.81
CA LEU A 139 -16.80 -4.97 3.06
C LEU A 139 -17.12 -6.10 2.09
N ILE A 140 -16.93 -5.87 0.77
CA ILE A 140 -17.13 -6.87 -0.28
C ILE A 140 -16.31 -8.14 -0.01
N ALA A 141 -15.03 -7.97 0.37
CA ALA A 141 -14.15 -9.11 0.62
C ALA A 141 -14.59 -9.93 1.84
N ARG A 142 -15.00 -9.28 2.94
CA ARG A 142 -15.48 -9.96 4.13
C ARG A 142 -16.78 -10.70 3.89
N GLU A 143 -17.77 -10.05 3.29
CA GLU A 143 -19.06 -10.66 2.94
C GLU A 143 -18.86 -11.90 2.07
N ALA A 144 -17.98 -11.83 1.07
CA ALA A 144 -17.68 -12.95 0.21
C ALA A 144 -17.00 -14.10 0.97
N GLY A 145 -16.05 -13.81 1.87
CA GLY A 145 -15.40 -14.82 2.71
C GLY A 145 -16.38 -15.54 3.64
N GLU A 146 -17.29 -14.80 4.26
CA GLU A 146 -18.36 -15.35 5.11
C GLU A 146 -19.32 -16.22 4.30
N ALA A 147 -19.71 -15.76 3.10
CA ALA A 147 -20.65 -16.48 2.24
C ALA A 147 -20.07 -17.76 1.61
N HIS A 148 -18.77 -17.79 1.33
CA HIS A 148 -18.13 -18.88 0.58
C HIS A 148 -17.10 -19.69 1.39
N GLY A 149 -16.88 -19.35 2.66
CA GLY A 149 -16.07 -20.15 3.59
C GLY A 149 -14.55 -20.03 3.43
N PHE A 150 -14.03 -19.03 2.73
CA PHE A 150 -12.59 -18.76 2.70
C PHE A 150 -12.18 -17.71 3.74
N ALA A 151 -10.96 -17.85 4.27
CA ALA A 151 -10.42 -16.84 5.17
C ALA A 151 -10.19 -15.51 4.44
N THR A 152 -10.59 -14.38 5.04
CA THR A 152 -10.41 -13.04 4.46
C THR A 152 -9.51 -12.19 5.35
N ALA A 153 -8.28 -11.94 4.88
CA ALA A 153 -7.31 -11.08 5.53
C ALA A 153 -7.31 -9.68 4.90
N VAL A 154 -7.76 -8.69 5.63
CA VAL A 154 -7.70 -7.27 5.21
C VAL A 154 -6.48 -6.61 5.84
N LEU A 155 -5.56 -6.12 5.01
CA LEU A 155 -4.38 -5.39 5.45
C LEU A 155 -4.53 -3.90 5.15
N ARG A 156 -4.81 -3.11 6.17
CA ARG A 156 -4.81 -1.64 6.11
C ARG A 156 -3.39 -1.16 6.22
N CYS A 157 -2.79 -0.92 5.08
CA CYS A 157 -1.38 -0.54 4.98
C CYS A 157 -1.18 0.96 5.22
N GLY A 158 -0.06 1.30 5.85
CA GLY A 158 0.46 2.65 5.92
C GLY A 158 0.94 3.16 4.56
N TRP A 159 1.55 4.34 4.56
CA TRP A 159 2.08 4.92 3.34
C TRP A 159 3.31 4.16 2.86
N PHE A 160 3.20 3.54 1.71
CA PHE A 160 4.28 2.77 1.11
C PHE A 160 5.45 3.66 0.69
N TYR A 161 6.66 3.22 1.00
CA TYR A 161 7.88 3.79 0.47
C TYR A 161 8.92 2.71 0.17
N GLY A 162 9.84 3.00 -0.77
CA GLY A 162 10.87 2.04 -1.18
C GLY A 162 11.67 2.56 -2.38
N ALA A 163 12.89 2.07 -2.55
CA ALA A 163 13.87 2.61 -3.50
C ALA A 163 13.40 2.62 -4.97
N ASP A 164 12.56 1.65 -5.39
CA ASP A 164 12.01 1.52 -6.75
C ASP A 164 10.62 2.14 -6.94
N ALA A 165 10.06 2.77 -5.89
CA ALA A 165 8.78 3.43 -5.98
C ALA A 165 8.90 4.83 -6.60
N ALA A 166 8.09 5.12 -7.63
CA ALA A 166 8.17 6.39 -8.36
C ALA A 166 7.95 7.61 -7.45
N HIS A 167 6.94 7.56 -6.56
CA HIS A 167 6.67 8.64 -5.62
C HIS A 167 7.80 8.84 -4.60
N THR A 168 8.45 7.76 -4.16
CA THR A 168 9.63 7.82 -3.28
C THR A 168 10.80 8.53 -3.99
N ARG A 169 11.05 8.19 -5.26
CA ARG A 169 12.06 8.88 -6.09
C ARG A 169 11.71 10.35 -6.30
N GLN A 170 10.44 10.66 -6.58
CA GLN A 170 9.97 12.04 -6.76
C GLN A 170 10.19 12.89 -5.49
N ILE A 171 9.94 12.34 -4.31
CA ILE A 171 10.22 13.02 -3.04
C ILE A 171 11.73 13.25 -2.89
N GLY A 172 12.56 12.22 -3.05
CA GLY A 172 14.02 12.35 -2.92
C GLY A 172 14.63 13.36 -3.90
N GLU A 173 14.21 13.32 -5.16
CA GLU A 173 14.63 14.31 -6.17
C GLU A 173 14.10 15.72 -5.86
N GLY A 174 12.87 15.80 -5.38
CA GLY A 174 12.25 17.05 -4.97
C GLY A 174 12.97 17.70 -3.80
N LEU A 175 13.42 16.92 -2.81
CA LEU A 175 14.25 17.39 -1.70
C LEU A 175 15.59 17.95 -2.20
N ARG A 176 16.32 17.22 -3.06
CA ARG A 176 17.58 17.69 -3.67
C ARG A 176 17.42 19.01 -4.42
N ARG A 177 16.24 19.23 -5.04
CA ARG A 177 15.95 20.44 -5.83
C ARG A 177 15.20 21.52 -5.03
N ARG A 178 15.05 21.37 -3.71
CA ARG A 178 14.28 22.27 -2.83
C ARG A 178 12.81 22.48 -3.31
N ARG A 179 12.17 21.42 -3.81
CA ARG A 179 10.80 21.48 -4.33
C ARG A 179 9.77 20.79 -3.43
N ILE A 180 10.23 20.13 -2.38
CA ILE A 180 9.35 19.50 -1.37
C ILE A 180 9.42 20.33 -0.09
N PRO A 181 8.40 21.14 0.21
CA PRO A 181 8.30 21.86 1.47
C PRO A 181 7.65 21.00 2.55
N VAL A 182 7.82 21.43 3.80
CA VAL A 182 6.93 21.05 4.90
C VAL A 182 5.68 21.95 4.83
N ILE A 183 4.50 21.34 4.72
CA ILE A 183 3.23 22.06 4.67
C ILE A 183 2.72 22.28 6.09
N GLY A 184 2.43 23.56 6.42
CA GLY A 184 2.01 23.94 7.77
C GLY A 184 3.16 23.84 8.78
N ASP A 185 2.85 23.32 9.96
CA ASP A 185 3.81 23.14 11.06
C ASP A 185 4.57 21.79 10.98
N GLY A 186 4.15 20.90 10.07
CA GLY A 186 4.77 19.58 9.90
C GLY A 186 4.56 18.60 11.05
N GLN A 187 3.60 18.88 11.95
CA GLN A 187 3.33 18.05 13.13
C GLN A 187 2.49 16.81 12.82
N ALA A 188 1.80 16.77 11.67
CA ALA A 188 1.07 15.58 11.24
C ALA A 188 1.97 14.33 11.29
N ARG A 189 1.44 13.21 11.76
CA ARG A 189 2.19 11.95 11.90
C ARG A 189 1.82 10.97 10.80
N TRP A 190 2.82 10.43 10.14
CA TRP A 190 2.63 9.40 9.11
C TRP A 190 2.89 8.00 9.68
N GLY A 191 1.92 7.10 9.51
CA GLY A 191 2.14 5.66 9.59
C GLY A 191 2.74 5.21 8.25
N LEU A 192 4.05 5.02 8.24
CA LEU A 192 4.79 4.60 7.05
C LEU A 192 4.87 3.08 6.97
N LEU A 193 5.16 2.54 5.80
CA LEU A 193 5.39 1.10 5.61
C LEU A 193 6.37 0.87 4.46
N HIS A 194 7.53 0.30 4.77
CA HIS A 194 8.48 -0.06 3.74
C HIS A 194 7.90 -1.16 2.84
N LEU A 195 8.11 -1.06 1.51
CA LEU A 195 7.51 -2.00 0.54
C LEU A 195 7.96 -3.45 0.73
N ASP A 196 9.15 -3.68 1.29
CA ASP A 196 9.61 -5.05 1.59
C ASP A 196 8.87 -5.61 2.80
N ASP A 197 8.63 -4.78 3.84
CA ASP A 197 7.84 -5.15 5.01
C ASP A 197 6.37 -5.37 4.66
N ALA A 198 5.83 -4.54 3.76
CA ALA A 198 4.50 -4.77 3.20
C ALA A 198 4.42 -6.17 2.54
N ALA A 199 5.38 -6.52 1.70
CA ALA A 199 5.39 -7.83 1.04
C ALA A 199 5.47 -8.98 2.06
N ASP A 200 6.29 -8.84 3.09
CA ASP A 200 6.42 -9.84 4.15
C ASP A 200 5.11 -9.95 4.96
N ALA A 201 4.39 -8.84 5.21
CA ALA A 201 3.08 -8.85 5.86
C ALA A 201 2.03 -9.60 5.03
N PHE A 202 1.98 -9.38 3.71
CA PHE A 202 1.07 -10.10 2.82
C PHE A 202 1.36 -11.60 2.78
N VAL A 203 2.63 -12.00 2.75
CA VAL A 203 3.02 -13.41 2.82
C VAL A 203 2.58 -14.01 4.16
N THR A 204 2.83 -13.30 5.26
CA THR A 204 2.45 -13.74 6.60
C THR A 204 0.93 -13.93 6.71
N ALA A 205 0.14 -12.99 6.23
CA ALA A 205 -1.34 -13.09 6.22
C ALA A 205 -1.83 -14.25 5.36
N ALA A 206 -1.27 -14.46 4.17
CA ALA A 206 -1.60 -15.55 3.27
C ALA A 206 -1.28 -16.93 3.87
N VAL A 207 -0.16 -17.05 4.58
CA VAL A 207 0.26 -18.28 5.25
C VAL A 207 -0.62 -18.57 6.47
N ALA A 208 -0.88 -17.56 7.30
CA ALA A 208 -1.75 -17.68 8.47
C ALA A 208 -3.19 -18.06 8.09
N ALA A 209 -3.66 -17.64 6.92
CA ALA A 209 -5.00 -17.94 6.39
C ALA A 209 -6.10 -17.73 7.44
N ARG A 210 -6.06 -16.58 8.13
CA ARG A 210 -7.03 -16.19 9.15
C ARG A 210 -7.86 -15.01 8.68
N SER A 211 -9.15 -15.01 9.00
CA SER A 211 -10.01 -13.84 8.80
C SER A 211 -9.72 -12.76 9.83
N GLY A 212 -9.61 -11.52 9.36
CA GLY A 212 -9.41 -10.36 10.22
C GLY A 212 -9.08 -9.11 9.43
N CYS A 213 -9.02 -7.99 10.16
CA CYS A 213 -8.58 -6.71 9.63
C CYS A 213 -7.46 -6.19 10.52
N TRP A 214 -6.34 -5.82 9.92
CA TRP A 214 -5.14 -5.38 10.65
C TRP A 214 -4.53 -4.14 10.05
N HIS A 215 -4.00 -3.29 10.93
CA HIS A 215 -3.13 -2.19 10.51
C HIS A 215 -1.69 -2.71 10.32
N VAL A 216 -1.09 -2.37 9.18
CA VAL A 216 0.27 -2.73 8.84
C VAL A 216 1.05 -1.45 8.54
N VAL A 217 1.82 -1.04 9.51
CA VAL A 217 2.67 0.16 9.51
C VAL A 217 4.01 -0.18 10.15
N ASP A 218 4.99 0.72 10.08
CA ASP A 218 6.21 0.62 10.92
C ASP A 218 5.88 0.86 12.41
N ASP A 219 6.89 0.74 13.29
CA ASP A 219 6.68 0.82 14.73
C ASP A 219 6.59 2.26 15.26
N GLU A 220 6.92 3.26 14.43
CA GLU A 220 6.99 4.66 14.84
C GLU A 220 6.19 5.59 13.90
N PRO A 221 4.94 5.98 14.25
CA PRO A 221 4.27 7.07 13.55
C PRO A 221 5.07 8.37 13.68
N ALA A 222 5.73 8.79 12.62
CA ALA A 222 6.71 9.88 12.65
C ALA A 222 6.12 11.20 12.15
N ARG A 223 6.57 12.34 12.71
CA ARG A 223 6.16 13.65 12.22
C ARG A 223 6.68 13.90 10.82
N VAL A 224 5.84 14.48 9.96
CA VAL A 224 6.21 14.81 8.57
C VAL A 224 7.49 15.62 8.49
N GLN A 225 7.63 16.62 9.37
CA GLN A 225 8.86 17.44 9.46
C GLN A 225 10.09 16.58 9.77
N GLU A 226 10.00 15.63 10.69
CA GLU A 226 11.12 14.76 11.06
C GLU A 226 11.51 13.86 9.89
N VAL A 227 10.51 13.24 9.23
CA VAL A 227 10.73 12.37 8.07
C VAL A 227 11.43 13.13 6.94
N LEU A 228 10.89 14.29 6.55
CA LEU A 228 11.43 15.05 5.42
C LEU A 228 12.81 15.66 5.74
N THR A 229 13.04 16.11 6.99
CA THR A 229 14.34 16.63 7.41
C THR A 229 15.40 15.55 7.44
N TYR A 230 15.10 14.40 8.05
CA TYR A 230 16.01 13.26 8.07
C TYR A 230 16.37 12.81 6.65
N TRP A 231 15.37 12.70 5.78
CA TRP A 231 15.60 12.31 4.40
C TRP A 231 16.47 13.30 3.63
N ALA A 232 16.24 14.61 3.80
CA ALA A 232 17.09 15.64 3.22
C ALA A 232 18.54 15.53 3.72
N ASP A 233 18.73 15.35 5.03
CA ASP A 233 20.07 15.19 5.65
C ASP A 233 20.78 13.93 5.09
N ARG A 234 20.08 12.80 4.94
CA ARG A 234 20.64 11.57 4.35
C ARG A 234 20.99 11.68 2.85
N LEU A 235 20.33 12.58 2.13
CA LEU A 235 20.60 12.88 0.72
C LEU A 235 21.66 13.99 0.53
N ASN A 236 22.22 14.56 1.59
CA ASN A 236 23.02 15.78 1.57
C ASN A 236 22.30 16.93 0.83
N ALA A 237 20.98 16.99 0.99
CA ALA A 237 20.12 17.99 0.38
C ALA A 237 19.81 19.13 1.38
N PRO A 238 19.49 20.33 0.88
CA PRO A 238 19.06 21.42 1.75
C PRO A 238 17.79 21.03 2.52
N ARG A 239 17.71 21.42 3.80
CA ARG A 239 16.53 21.17 4.62
C ARG A 239 15.26 21.76 4.00
N PRO A 240 14.12 21.07 4.11
CA PRO A 240 12.84 21.57 3.62
C PRO A 240 12.45 22.88 4.28
N PHE A 241 11.89 23.80 3.52
CA PHE A 241 11.33 25.05 4.04
C PHE A 241 9.82 24.87 4.34
N HIS A 242 9.28 25.69 5.23
CA HIS A 242 7.88 25.66 5.57
C HIS A 242 7.03 26.49 4.61
N VAL A 243 5.86 25.98 4.24
CA VAL A 243 4.86 26.68 3.41
C VAL A 243 3.52 26.70 4.15
N PRO A 244 2.91 27.87 4.32
CA PRO A 244 1.58 27.96 4.93
C PRO A 244 0.55 27.10 4.18
N VAL A 245 -0.37 26.46 4.90
CA VAL A 245 -1.39 25.56 4.35
C VAL A 245 -2.21 26.22 3.24
N TRP A 246 -2.61 27.50 3.42
CA TRP A 246 -3.39 28.23 2.43
C TRP A 246 -2.66 28.40 1.09
N LEU A 247 -1.34 28.68 1.14
CA LEU A 247 -0.52 28.84 -0.07
C LEU A 247 -0.31 27.49 -0.77
N ALA A 248 -0.04 26.42 0.00
CA ALA A 248 0.07 25.07 -0.53
C ALA A 248 -1.23 24.62 -1.24
N ARG A 249 -2.42 24.98 -0.70
CA ARG A 249 -3.71 24.71 -1.35
C ARG A 249 -3.88 25.37 -2.70
N LEU A 250 -3.40 26.60 -2.86
CA LEU A 250 -3.46 27.31 -4.15
C LEU A 250 -2.59 26.64 -5.22
N VAL A 251 -1.42 26.09 -4.83
CA VAL A 251 -0.45 25.48 -5.76
C VAL A 251 -0.77 24.02 -6.05
N ALA A 252 -0.93 23.20 -4.99
CA ALA A 252 -1.05 21.74 -5.09
C ALA A 252 -2.52 21.24 -5.02
N GLY A 253 -3.46 22.10 -4.63
CA GLY A 253 -4.87 21.74 -4.43
C GLY A 253 -5.15 21.12 -3.07
N SER A 254 -6.42 21.15 -2.67
CA SER A 254 -6.85 20.76 -1.32
C SER A 254 -6.58 19.30 -1.02
N HIS A 255 -6.77 18.38 -1.98
CA HIS A 255 -6.55 16.94 -1.76
C HIS A 255 -5.09 16.60 -1.43
N ALA A 256 -4.13 17.14 -2.19
CA ALA A 256 -2.71 16.93 -1.93
C ALA A 256 -2.33 17.48 -0.55
N VAL A 257 -2.80 18.68 -0.21
CA VAL A 257 -2.50 19.29 1.10
C VAL A 257 -3.09 18.47 2.23
N THR A 258 -4.36 18.04 2.14
CA THR A 258 -4.99 17.19 3.15
C THR A 258 -4.20 15.89 3.35
N PHE A 259 -3.74 15.27 2.27
CA PHE A 259 -2.93 14.05 2.34
C PHE A 259 -1.61 14.26 3.11
N PHE A 260 -0.91 15.39 2.88
CA PHE A 260 0.36 15.67 3.56
C PHE A 260 0.20 16.23 4.98
N THR A 261 -0.97 16.78 5.33
CA THR A 261 -1.21 17.38 6.65
C THR A 261 -2.10 16.55 7.56
N ARG A 262 -2.58 15.40 7.12
CA ARG A 262 -3.42 14.51 7.90
C ARG A 262 -2.54 13.48 8.61
N SER A 263 -2.81 13.27 9.90
CA SER A 263 -2.15 12.21 10.68
C SER A 263 -2.75 10.84 10.42
N THR A 264 -1.87 9.84 10.43
CA THR A 264 -2.23 8.41 10.42
C THR A 264 -1.52 7.71 11.60
N CYS A 265 -1.83 8.20 12.81
CA CYS A 265 -1.21 7.73 14.05
C CYS A 265 -1.84 6.41 14.50
N THR A 266 -1.25 5.30 14.11
CA THR A 266 -1.70 3.93 14.43
C THR A 266 -0.51 3.00 14.65
N SER A 267 -0.76 1.73 15.01
CA SER A 267 0.30 0.73 15.22
C SER A 267 -0.01 -0.60 14.51
N ASN A 268 1.03 -1.41 14.34
CA ASN A 268 0.96 -2.78 13.84
C ASN A 268 0.84 -3.82 14.98
N THR A 269 0.65 -3.39 16.22
CA THR A 269 0.72 -4.23 17.43
C THR A 269 -0.21 -5.43 17.35
N ARG A 270 -1.44 -5.27 16.87
CA ARG A 270 -2.41 -6.36 16.72
C ARG A 270 -1.93 -7.37 15.70
N PHE A 271 -1.49 -6.93 14.53
CA PHE A 271 -0.96 -7.82 13.49
C PHE A 271 0.26 -8.59 13.97
N GLY A 272 1.22 -7.92 14.61
CA GLY A 272 2.42 -8.54 15.16
C GLY A 272 2.12 -9.59 16.24
N ARG A 273 1.16 -9.29 17.15
CA ARG A 273 0.75 -10.22 18.21
C ARG A 273 0.07 -11.47 17.66
N GLU A 274 -0.80 -11.31 16.65
CA GLU A 274 -1.62 -12.40 16.14
C GLU A 274 -0.93 -13.26 15.09
N THR A 275 0.11 -12.75 14.42
CA THR A 275 0.77 -13.42 13.30
C THR A 275 2.27 -13.66 13.49
N GLY A 276 2.87 -13.03 14.50
CA GLY A 276 4.32 -13.03 14.69
C GLY A 276 5.10 -12.11 13.75
N TRP A 277 4.41 -11.38 12.87
CA TRP A 277 5.07 -10.44 11.95
C TRP A 277 5.77 -9.32 12.70
N ARG A 278 6.92 -8.90 12.19
CA ARG A 278 7.67 -7.72 12.62
C ARG A 278 8.23 -7.00 11.40
N PRO A 279 8.23 -5.66 11.36
CA PRO A 279 8.88 -4.94 10.28
C PRO A 279 10.41 -5.14 10.35
N ARG A 280 11.02 -5.32 9.20
CA ARG A 280 12.48 -5.32 9.05
C ARG A 280 13.05 -3.92 9.18
N TYR A 281 12.27 -2.92 8.80
CA TYR A 281 12.57 -1.50 8.92
C TYR A 281 11.58 -0.91 9.93
N PRO A 282 11.88 -1.03 11.25
CA PRO A 282 10.94 -0.67 12.32
C PRO A 282 10.64 0.82 12.40
N THR A 283 11.51 1.67 11.86
CA THR A 283 11.25 3.10 11.73
C THR A 283 11.55 3.60 10.32
N PHE A 284 11.07 4.78 10.01
CA PHE A 284 11.39 5.42 8.73
C PHE A 284 12.89 5.64 8.51
N ARG A 285 13.68 5.69 9.60
CA ARG A 285 15.13 5.95 9.54
C ARG A 285 15.85 4.81 8.83
N GLU A 286 15.65 3.59 9.27
CA GLU A 286 16.26 2.40 8.66
C GLU A 286 15.79 2.23 7.21
N GLY A 287 14.50 2.51 6.95
CA GLY A 287 13.95 2.41 5.60
C GLY A 287 14.53 3.47 4.65
N ILE A 288 14.68 4.71 5.10
CA ILE A 288 15.30 5.79 4.31
C ILE A 288 16.78 5.50 4.08
N ASP A 289 17.50 5.01 5.10
CA ASP A 289 18.93 4.66 4.96
C ASP A 289 19.11 3.57 3.91
N GLN A 290 18.28 2.53 3.92
CA GLN A 290 18.28 1.49 2.89
C GLN A 290 18.02 2.07 1.49
N ILE A 291 17.05 2.98 1.35
CA ILE A 291 16.72 3.62 0.08
C ILE A 291 17.89 4.42 -0.45
N VAL A 292 18.50 5.26 0.39
CA VAL A 292 19.63 6.11 0.00
C VAL A 292 20.84 5.25 -0.39
N ALA A 293 21.13 4.20 0.37
CA ALA A 293 22.20 3.25 0.04
C ALA A 293 21.95 2.56 -1.32
N THR A 294 20.71 2.13 -1.58
CA THR A 294 20.35 1.53 -2.87
C THR A 294 20.51 2.51 -4.02
N TRP A 295 20.12 3.77 -3.84
CA TRP A 295 20.31 4.79 -4.90
C TRP A 295 21.76 5.13 -5.15
N ALA A 296 22.60 5.12 -4.10
CA ALA A 296 24.05 5.33 -4.25
C ALA A 296 24.72 4.20 -5.04
N SER A 297 24.31 2.95 -4.79
CA SER A 297 24.88 1.78 -5.50
C SER A 297 24.38 1.63 -6.94
N THR A 298 23.30 2.30 -7.33
CA THR A 298 22.72 2.25 -8.69
C THR A 298 22.99 3.53 -9.49
N ALA A 299 23.67 4.50 -8.91
CA ALA A 299 24.17 5.66 -9.64
C ALA A 299 25.30 5.21 -10.58
N PRO A 300 25.31 5.64 -11.88
CA PRO A 300 26.32 5.26 -12.88
C PRO A 300 27.70 5.78 -12.53
#